data_984c2f09445c3af9be65797bf2b6a3c9
#
_entry.id   984c2f09445c3af9be65797bf2b6a3c9
#
_cell.length_a   1.000
_cell.length_b   1.000
_cell.length_c   1.000
_cell.angle_alpha   90.00
_cell.angle_beta   90.00
_cell.angle_gamma   90.00
#
_symmetry.space_group_name_H-M   'P 1'
#
loop_
_entity.id
_entity.type
_entity.pdbx_description
1 polymer ?
#
loop_
_entity_poly.entity_id
_entity_poly.type
_entity_poly.pdbx_seq_one_letter_code
_entity_poly.pdbx_strand_id
1 'polypeptide(L)'
;MKTISKAFLTAATCLLACTACEKWTETQPVNVIYETLESKNPELWKQYLQSLRDYRGRDHQVLIAKFDNKAETPSGRGDHISCLPDSVDYVILNNPTALNDQIRREMTEIRENKGVKTLMNVSYNALAAEYNAILADEAEAKNAEWEALSDEEKEARQADFDADPRGVDTAERFAAWVAPKAEELLNLATAEAFDGVNVIFTGKNPESFAEEAKADATQRQQAFFDKVNAWTAANPAALVFFEGTPAYVLADTGVITAARYIIIPALSATNAYALSYAVTLALGNGVPTDRTVIGVTTVDITDPTNTNGSFGDVSAIVGAAQWAVAPEGDFVKKGVCVDHAQFDYYDITHVYSQIGQAISIMNPSPSK
;
A
#
# COMPACT_ATOMS: atom_id res chain seq x y z
N MET A 1 -22.31 -1.45 82.44
CA MET A 1 -21.16 -2.22 82.00
C MET A 1 -21.46 -3.33 80.96
N LYS A 2 -22.72 -3.61 80.56
CA LYS A 2 -23.05 -4.67 79.56
C LYS A 2 -23.15 -4.18 78.11
N THR A 3 -23.18 -2.87 77.85
CA THR A 3 -23.31 -2.30 76.50
C THR A 3 -21.98 -2.01 75.82
N ILE A 4 -20.90 -1.79 76.62
CA ILE A 4 -19.55 -1.51 76.04
C ILE A 4 -18.88 -2.78 75.51
N SER A 5 -19.16 -3.96 76.12
CA SER A 5 -18.61 -5.21 75.76
C SER A 5 -19.11 -5.73 74.36
N LYS A 6 -20.35 -5.41 73.96
CA LYS A 6 -20.92 -5.77 72.69
C LYS A 6 -20.39 -4.93 71.53
N ALA A 7 -20.08 -3.66 71.77
CA ALA A 7 -19.51 -2.77 70.74
C ALA A 7 -18.05 -3.12 70.42
N PHE A 8 -17.28 -3.55 71.43
CA PHE A 8 -15.90 -4.02 71.18
C PHE A 8 -15.82 -5.36 70.43
N LEU A 9 -16.78 -6.27 70.68
CA LEU A 9 -16.80 -7.56 69.99
C LEU A 9 -17.21 -7.40 68.52
N THR A 10 -18.13 -6.47 68.21
CA THR A 10 -18.54 -6.19 66.82
C THR A 10 -17.45 -5.44 66.06
N ALA A 11 -16.70 -4.55 66.67
CA ALA A 11 -15.58 -3.86 66.06
C ALA A 11 -14.40 -4.80 65.75
N ALA A 12 -14.10 -5.77 66.65
CA ALA A 12 -13.06 -6.76 66.41
C ALA A 12 -13.41 -7.77 65.30
N THR A 13 -14.70 -8.12 65.11
CA THR A 13 -15.16 -9.00 64.05
C THR A 13 -15.14 -8.29 62.70
N CYS A 14 -15.41 -6.99 62.59
CA CYS A 14 -15.30 -6.24 61.36
C CYS A 14 -13.84 -6.00 60.94
N LEU A 15 -12.90 -5.84 61.90
CA LEU A 15 -11.46 -5.71 61.56
C LEU A 15 -10.84 -7.01 61.07
N LEU A 16 -11.30 -8.16 61.52
CA LEU A 16 -10.82 -9.47 61.02
C LEU A 16 -11.41 -9.85 59.67
N ALA A 17 -12.57 -9.28 59.26
CA ALA A 17 -13.16 -9.48 57.93
C ALA A 17 -12.43 -8.69 56.82
N CYS A 18 -11.82 -7.53 57.16
CA CYS A 18 -11.10 -6.71 56.18
C CYS A 18 -9.71 -7.25 55.82
N THR A 19 -9.09 -8.05 56.70
CA THR A 19 -7.77 -8.67 56.38
C THR A 19 -7.86 -9.98 55.59
N ALA A 20 -9.06 -10.55 55.42
CA ALA A 20 -9.27 -11.76 54.61
C ALA A 20 -9.48 -11.46 53.12
N CYS A 21 -9.69 -10.21 52.72
CA CYS A 21 -9.92 -9.80 51.35
C CYS A 21 -8.66 -9.40 50.56
N GLU A 22 -7.50 -9.25 51.24
CA GLU A 22 -6.28 -8.79 50.56
C GLU A 22 -5.58 -9.85 49.68
N LYS A 23 -6.01 -11.10 49.72
CA LYS A 23 -5.39 -12.18 48.90
C LYS A 23 -6.23 -12.68 47.73
N TRP A 24 -7.38 -12.06 47.44
CA TRP A 24 -8.28 -12.54 46.36
C TRP A 24 -8.28 -11.69 45.11
N THR A 25 -7.47 -10.64 45.02
CA THR A 25 -7.44 -9.73 43.86
C THR A 25 -6.08 -9.57 43.21
N GLU A 26 -5.07 -10.31 43.62
CA GLU A 26 -3.89 -10.44 42.80
C GLU A 26 -4.16 -11.54 41.75
N THR A 27 -4.74 -11.11 40.62
CA THR A 27 -4.61 -11.88 39.40
C THR A 27 -3.12 -11.93 39.07
N GLN A 28 -2.46 -12.99 39.52
CA GLN A 28 -1.11 -13.27 38.99
C GLN A 28 -1.26 -13.41 37.48
N PRO A 29 -0.50 -12.63 36.70
CA PRO A 29 -0.52 -12.83 35.27
C PRO A 29 -0.09 -14.27 35.01
N VAL A 30 -1.04 -15.12 34.61
CA VAL A 30 -0.73 -16.43 34.10
C VAL A 30 0.05 -16.18 32.84
N ASN A 31 1.36 -16.38 32.89
CA ASN A 31 2.19 -16.38 31.69
C ASN A 31 1.77 -17.59 30.86
N VAL A 32 0.73 -17.42 30.04
CA VAL A 32 0.30 -18.43 29.09
C VAL A 32 1.37 -18.43 27.99
N ILE A 33 2.34 -19.29 28.11
CA ILE A 33 3.30 -19.57 27.04
C ILE A 33 2.48 -20.30 25.97
N TYR A 34 2.04 -19.57 24.97
CA TYR A 34 1.48 -20.19 23.76
C TYR A 34 2.61 -20.90 23.04
N GLU A 35 2.62 -22.23 23.15
CA GLU A 35 3.55 -23.05 22.39
C GLU A 35 3.27 -22.88 20.90
N THR A 36 4.19 -22.27 20.18
CA THR A 36 4.14 -22.11 18.72
C THR A 36 4.52 -23.43 18.03
N LEU A 37 4.20 -23.59 16.75
CA LEU A 37 4.67 -24.73 15.95
C LEU A 37 6.20 -24.82 15.96
N GLU A 38 6.88 -23.69 15.93
CA GLU A 38 8.32 -23.55 16.02
C GLU A 38 8.88 -24.15 17.32
N SER A 39 8.26 -23.82 18.45
CA SER A 39 8.70 -24.35 19.76
C SER A 39 8.38 -25.86 19.94
N LYS A 40 7.24 -26.30 19.37
CA LYS A 40 6.81 -27.73 19.47
C LYS A 40 7.58 -28.65 18.57
N ASN A 41 7.90 -28.24 17.35
CA ASN A 41 8.60 -29.05 16.36
C ASN A 41 9.48 -28.18 15.46
N PRO A 42 10.68 -27.78 15.91
CA PRO A 42 11.57 -26.89 15.16
C PRO A 42 11.98 -27.44 13.79
N GLU A 43 12.11 -28.77 13.64
CA GLU A 43 12.47 -29.36 12.35
C GLU A 43 11.32 -29.28 11.33
N LEU A 44 10.09 -29.55 11.77
CA LEU A 44 8.90 -29.38 10.92
C LEU A 44 8.70 -27.91 10.55
N TRP A 45 8.96 -27.00 11.48
CA TRP A 45 8.91 -25.56 11.23
C TRP A 45 9.90 -25.13 10.14
N LYS A 46 11.14 -25.58 10.20
CA LYS A 46 12.15 -25.32 9.16
C LYS A 46 11.73 -25.87 7.80
N GLN A 47 11.18 -27.08 7.75
CA GLN A 47 10.68 -27.70 6.52
C GLN A 47 9.51 -26.89 5.95
N TYR A 48 8.62 -26.41 6.79
CA TYR A 48 7.51 -25.55 6.40
C TYR A 48 8.02 -24.24 5.78
N LEU A 49 8.92 -23.52 6.45
CA LEU A 49 9.50 -22.30 5.92
C LEU A 49 10.26 -22.53 4.59
N GLN A 50 10.94 -23.65 4.46
CA GLN A 50 11.59 -24.02 3.19
C GLN A 50 10.54 -24.25 2.10
N SER A 51 9.43 -24.91 2.40
CA SER A 51 8.36 -25.14 1.43
C SER A 51 7.72 -23.84 0.92
N LEU A 52 7.64 -22.81 1.76
CA LEU A 52 7.17 -21.48 1.35
C LEU A 52 8.13 -20.80 0.37
N ARG A 53 9.44 -20.90 0.63
CA ARG A 53 10.47 -20.37 -0.29
C ARG A 53 10.48 -21.14 -1.61
N ASP A 54 10.34 -22.45 -1.58
CA ASP A 54 10.27 -23.30 -2.77
C ASP A 54 9.01 -23.02 -3.59
N TYR A 55 7.88 -22.74 -2.94
CA TYR A 55 6.64 -22.34 -3.58
C TYR A 55 6.84 -21.07 -4.42
N ARG A 56 7.50 -20.05 -3.88
CA ARG A 56 7.78 -18.79 -4.58
C ARG A 56 8.76 -18.92 -5.74
N GLY A 57 9.56 -19.97 -5.74
CA GLY A 57 10.47 -20.31 -6.86
C GLY A 57 9.78 -20.99 -8.04
N ARG A 58 8.53 -21.40 -7.92
CA ARG A 58 7.76 -22.08 -8.98
C ARG A 58 6.91 -21.09 -9.77
N ASP A 59 6.52 -21.46 -10.98
CA ASP A 59 5.51 -20.71 -11.72
C ASP A 59 4.14 -20.91 -11.07
N HIS A 60 3.50 -19.81 -10.68
CA HIS A 60 2.20 -19.78 -10.04
C HIS A 60 1.56 -18.39 -10.23
N GLN A 61 0.28 -18.27 -9.93
CA GLN A 61 -0.43 -16.98 -9.89
C GLN A 61 -0.02 -16.23 -8.62
N VAL A 62 0.57 -15.04 -8.78
CA VAL A 62 1.06 -14.27 -7.63
C VAL A 62 -0.06 -13.54 -6.89
N LEU A 63 0.09 -13.42 -5.58
CA LEU A 63 -0.70 -12.50 -4.78
C LEU A 63 0.19 -11.41 -4.20
N ILE A 64 -0.14 -10.17 -4.55
CA ILE A 64 0.52 -8.96 -4.08
C ILE A 64 -0.41 -8.29 -3.06
N ALA A 65 0.06 -8.00 -1.87
CA ALA A 65 -0.68 -7.27 -0.85
C ALA A 65 -0.15 -5.84 -0.74
N LYS A 66 -0.97 -4.83 -0.99
CA LYS A 66 -0.68 -3.44 -0.65
C LYS A 66 -1.19 -3.17 0.76
N PHE A 67 -0.34 -2.61 1.60
CA PHE A 67 -0.55 -2.49 3.03
C PHE A 67 -0.39 -1.04 3.49
N ASP A 68 -1.37 -0.53 4.24
CA ASP A 68 -1.34 0.84 4.77
C ASP A 68 -0.55 0.87 6.09
N ASN A 69 0.74 0.93 5.96
CA ASN A 69 1.62 1.08 7.10
C ASN A 69 1.50 2.47 7.72
N LYS A 70 1.76 2.55 9.03
CA LYS A 70 1.69 3.77 9.83
C LYS A 70 2.99 3.99 10.59
N ALA A 71 3.30 5.26 10.88
CA ALA A 71 4.47 5.61 11.69
C ALA A 71 4.31 5.19 13.17
N GLU A 72 3.06 5.12 13.65
CA GLU A 72 2.74 4.74 15.01
C GLU A 72 2.99 3.25 15.25
N THR A 73 3.21 2.90 16.51
CA THR A 73 3.31 1.49 16.92
C THR A 73 2.00 0.76 16.62
N PRO A 74 2.05 -0.46 16.04
CA PRO A 74 0.87 -1.26 15.77
C PRO A 74 -0.02 -1.43 16.99
N SER A 75 -1.32 -1.20 16.83
CA SER A 75 -2.31 -1.30 17.90
C SER A 75 -2.94 -2.70 17.99
N GLY A 76 -2.88 -3.46 16.91
CA GLY A 76 -3.46 -4.79 16.79
C GLY A 76 -2.79 -5.64 15.73
N ARG A 77 -3.13 -6.92 15.70
CA ARG A 77 -2.51 -7.89 14.78
C ARG A 77 -2.76 -7.57 13.30
N GLY A 78 -3.85 -6.90 12.98
CA GLY A 78 -4.13 -6.43 11.61
C GLY A 78 -3.15 -5.36 11.11
N ASP A 79 -2.43 -4.68 12.01
CA ASP A 79 -1.43 -3.66 11.67
C ASP A 79 -0.04 -4.27 11.38
N HIS A 80 0.11 -5.61 11.41
CA HIS A 80 1.37 -6.32 11.20
C HIS A 80 1.43 -7.00 9.84
N ILE A 81 2.45 -6.69 9.04
CA ILE A 81 2.68 -7.36 7.75
C ILE A 81 3.07 -8.83 7.91
N SER A 82 3.67 -9.22 9.05
CA SER A 82 3.99 -10.60 9.39
C SER A 82 2.76 -11.48 9.61
N CYS A 83 1.59 -10.87 9.88
CA CYS A 83 0.30 -11.55 10.03
C CYS A 83 -0.43 -11.83 8.69
N LEU A 84 0.04 -11.29 7.57
CA LEU A 84 -0.48 -11.64 6.25
C LEU A 84 -0.35 -13.15 5.98
N PRO A 85 -1.26 -13.76 5.19
CA PRO A 85 -1.17 -15.16 4.82
C PRO A 85 0.19 -15.54 4.24
N ASP A 86 0.71 -16.69 4.65
CA ASP A 86 2.06 -17.13 4.30
C ASP A 86 2.30 -17.32 2.79
N SER A 87 1.25 -17.45 1.99
CA SER A 87 1.32 -17.58 0.53
C SER A 87 1.22 -16.23 -0.21
N VAL A 88 1.24 -15.10 0.49
CA VAL A 88 1.43 -13.78 -0.14
C VAL A 88 2.87 -13.68 -0.66
N ASP A 89 3.04 -13.28 -1.92
CA ASP A 89 4.36 -13.27 -2.58
C ASP A 89 5.10 -11.96 -2.36
N TYR A 90 4.36 -10.85 -2.45
CA TYR A 90 4.90 -9.50 -2.36
C TYR A 90 4.05 -8.65 -1.43
N VAL A 91 4.71 -7.78 -0.67
CA VAL A 91 4.06 -6.75 0.12
C VAL A 91 4.53 -5.39 -0.39
N ILE A 92 3.59 -4.53 -0.77
CA ILE A 92 3.88 -3.14 -1.13
C ILE A 92 3.41 -2.25 0.01
N LEU A 93 4.31 -1.45 0.57
CA LEU A 93 3.95 -0.48 1.61
C LEU A 93 3.44 0.82 0.97
N ASN A 94 2.20 1.19 1.28
CA ASN A 94 1.53 2.35 0.69
C ASN A 94 2.13 3.67 1.18
N ASN A 95 2.63 3.72 2.43
CA ASN A 95 3.18 4.92 3.06
C ASN A 95 4.69 4.78 3.29
N PRO A 96 5.54 4.92 2.28
CA PRO A 96 6.96 4.58 2.37
C PRO A 96 7.75 5.42 3.38
N THR A 97 7.29 6.62 3.70
CA THR A 97 7.91 7.50 4.70
C THR A 97 7.42 7.23 6.13
N ALA A 98 6.35 6.44 6.30
CA ALA A 98 5.75 6.12 7.59
C ALA A 98 6.21 4.74 8.10
N LEU A 99 7.53 4.54 8.22
CA LEU A 99 8.12 3.31 8.74
C LEU A 99 8.42 3.45 10.22
N ASN A 100 7.94 2.50 11.01
CA ASN A 100 8.34 2.31 12.40
C ASN A 100 9.31 1.12 12.53
N ASP A 101 9.93 0.98 13.71
CA ASP A 101 10.91 -0.10 13.94
C ASP A 101 10.30 -1.50 13.88
N GLN A 102 9.00 -1.64 14.14
CA GLN A 102 8.30 -2.91 14.05
C GLN A 102 8.20 -3.37 12.60
N ILE A 103 7.76 -2.48 11.70
CA ILE A 103 7.67 -2.78 10.26
C ILE A 103 9.04 -3.15 9.69
N ARG A 104 10.11 -2.44 10.06
CA ARG A 104 11.48 -2.77 9.62
C ARG A 104 11.91 -4.18 10.05
N ARG A 105 11.59 -4.56 11.28
CA ARG A 105 11.85 -5.92 11.76
C ARG A 105 11.04 -6.95 10.99
N GLU A 106 9.76 -6.69 10.77
CA GLU A 106 8.87 -7.60 10.04
C GLU A 106 9.24 -7.75 8.56
N MET A 107 9.68 -6.68 7.88
CA MET A 107 10.23 -6.76 6.52
C MET A 107 11.40 -7.75 6.44
N THR A 108 12.29 -7.71 7.44
CA THR A 108 13.42 -8.65 7.54
C THR A 108 12.94 -10.06 7.83
N GLU A 109 12.05 -10.22 8.81
CA GLU A 109 11.50 -11.51 9.23
C GLU A 109 10.78 -12.24 8.07
N ILE A 110 9.86 -11.58 7.38
CA ILE A 110 9.11 -12.21 6.27
C ILE A 110 10.00 -12.54 5.08
N ARG A 111 11.03 -11.72 4.84
CA ARG A 111 12.02 -11.97 3.78
C ARG A 111 12.87 -13.20 4.09
N GLU A 112 13.46 -13.27 5.27
CA GLU A 112 14.37 -14.35 5.67
C GLU A 112 13.64 -15.67 5.88
N ASN A 113 12.52 -15.63 6.59
CA ASN A 113 11.79 -16.82 6.96
C ASN A 113 10.92 -17.36 5.82
N LYS A 114 10.11 -16.49 5.23
CA LYS A 114 9.08 -16.89 4.25
C LYS A 114 9.51 -16.66 2.79
N GLY A 115 10.51 -15.80 2.53
CA GLY A 115 10.93 -15.39 1.18
C GLY A 115 10.03 -14.34 0.54
N VAL A 116 9.14 -13.70 1.32
CA VAL A 116 8.28 -12.60 0.87
C VAL A 116 9.15 -11.38 0.57
N LYS A 117 8.87 -10.69 -0.53
CA LYS A 117 9.59 -9.49 -0.94
C LYS A 117 8.78 -8.25 -0.64
N THR A 118 9.45 -7.21 -0.16
CA THR A 118 8.82 -5.94 0.19
C THR A 118 9.22 -4.85 -0.80
N LEU A 119 8.22 -4.12 -1.29
CA LEU A 119 8.39 -2.98 -2.19
C LEU A 119 7.76 -1.74 -1.55
N MET A 120 8.15 -0.58 -2.03
CA MET A 120 7.50 0.69 -1.67
C MET A 120 6.94 1.39 -2.91
N ASN A 121 5.91 2.19 -2.70
CA ASN A 121 5.33 3.02 -3.75
C ASN A 121 6.23 4.22 -4.07
N VAL A 122 6.44 4.46 -5.37
CA VAL A 122 7.01 5.69 -5.91
C VAL A 122 6.02 6.22 -6.93
N SER A 123 5.19 7.18 -6.52
CA SER A 123 4.02 7.61 -7.27
C SER A 123 4.22 8.97 -7.91
N TYR A 124 4.22 9.02 -9.25
CA TYR A 124 4.13 10.28 -10.00
C TYR A 124 2.88 11.07 -9.62
N ASN A 125 1.73 10.40 -9.50
CA ASN A 125 0.46 11.06 -9.23
C ASN A 125 0.42 11.67 -7.81
N ALA A 126 1.02 11.00 -6.82
CA ALA A 126 1.11 11.54 -5.47
C ALA A 126 2.03 12.77 -5.42
N LEU A 127 3.17 12.71 -6.10
CA LEU A 127 4.08 13.86 -6.22
C LEU A 127 3.41 15.02 -6.96
N ALA A 128 2.69 14.76 -8.06
CA ALA A 128 1.95 15.79 -8.77
C ALA A 128 0.85 16.43 -7.91
N ALA A 129 0.17 15.64 -7.06
CA ALA A 129 -0.82 16.18 -6.13
C ALA A 129 -0.17 17.05 -5.03
N GLU A 130 0.99 16.64 -4.49
CA GLU A 130 1.77 17.45 -3.53
C GLU A 130 2.20 18.77 -4.15
N TYR A 131 2.73 18.74 -5.38
CA TYR A 131 3.10 19.95 -6.10
C TYR A 131 1.92 20.90 -6.33
N ASN A 132 0.76 20.36 -6.74
CA ASN A 132 -0.44 21.16 -6.95
C ASN A 132 -0.95 21.80 -5.65
N ALA A 133 -0.80 21.13 -4.51
CA ALA A 133 -1.12 21.71 -3.21
C ALA A 133 -0.20 22.92 -2.89
N ILE A 134 1.09 22.79 -3.16
CA ILE A 134 2.06 23.90 -3.00
C ILE A 134 1.67 25.09 -3.87
N LEU A 135 1.30 24.85 -5.14
CA LEU A 135 0.85 25.93 -6.02
C LEU A 135 -0.43 26.61 -5.53
N ALA A 136 -1.37 25.83 -4.97
CA ALA A 136 -2.60 26.38 -4.42
C ALA A 136 -2.32 27.28 -3.20
N ASP A 137 -1.47 26.82 -2.28
CA ASP A 137 -1.08 27.58 -1.08
C ASP A 137 -0.36 28.89 -1.48
N GLU A 138 0.53 28.85 -2.47
CA GLU A 138 1.21 30.04 -2.99
C GLU A 138 0.24 31.02 -3.64
N ALA A 139 -0.72 30.52 -4.43
CA ALA A 139 -1.72 31.37 -5.05
C ALA A 139 -2.66 32.02 -4.03
N GLU A 140 -3.03 31.27 -2.97
CA GLU A 140 -3.83 31.78 -1.87
C GLU A 140 -3.07 32.88 -1.12
N ALA A 141 -1.80 32.66 -0.77
CA ALA A 141 -0.96 33.65 -0.09
C ALA A 141 -0.79 34.93 -0.94
N LYS A 142 -0.50 34.77 -2.24
CA LYS A 142 -0.40 35.90 -3.20
C LYS A 142 -1.68 36.69 -3.25
N ASN A 143 -2.84 36.05 -3.37
CA ASN A 143 -4.14 36.71 -3.43
C ASN A 143 -4.49 37.40 -2.10
N ALA A 144 -4.20 36.76 -0.95
CA ALA A 144 -4.44 37.35 0.36
C ALA A 144 -3.61 38.63 0.58
N GLU A 145 -2.34 38.64 0.15
CA GLU A 145 -1.48 39.80 0.18
C GLU A 145 -2.06 40.94 -0.73
N TRP A 146 -2.55 40.56 -1.90
CA TRP A 146 -3.17 41.49 -2.84
C TRP A 146 -4.45 42.11 -2.28
N GLU A 147 -5.35 41.30 -1.72
CA GLU A 147 -6.62 41.77 -1.18
C GLU A 147 -6.45 42.65 0.06
N ALA A 148 -5.33 42.58 0.75
CA ALA A 148 -5.01 43.43 1.90
C ALA A 148 -4.59 44.85 1.50
N LEU A 149 -4.31 45.12 0.20
CA LEU A 149 -3.90 46.40 -0.29
C LEU A 149 -5.11 47.33 -0.53
N SER A 150 -4.91 48.64 -0.37
CA SER A 150 -5.88 49.65 -0.81
C SER A 150 -5.97 49.71 -2.35
N ASP A 151 -7.05 50.31 -2.89
CA ASP A 151 -7.23 50.42 -4.33
C ASP A 151 -6.10 51.21 -5.01
N GLU A 152 -5.56 52.20 -4.31
CA GLU A 152 -4.46 53.03 -4.80
C GLU A 152 -3.13 52.20 -4.84
N GLU A 153 -2.90 51.36 -3.84
CA GLU A 153 -1.73 50.44 -3.81
C GLU A 153 -1.87 49.35 -4.87
N LYS A 154 -3.09 48.81 -5.09
CA LYS A 154 -3.36 47.82 -6.13
C LYS A 154 -3.05 48.39 -7.52
N GLU A 155 -3.50 49.62 -7.81
CA GLU A 155 -3.17 50.27 -9.09
C GLU A 155 -1.68 50.46 -9.28
N ALA A 156 -0.96 50.86 -8.22
CA ALA A 156 0.50 51.04 -8.27
C ALA A 156 1.31 49.76 -8.42
N ARG A 157 0.80 48.62 -7.94
CA ARG A 157 1.50 47.33 -7.88
C ARG A 157 0.93 46.25 -8.82
N GLN A 158 0.03 46.58 -9.72
CA GLN A 158 -0.60 45.64 -10.65
C GLN A 158 0.44 44.88 -11.47
N ALA A 159 1.45 45.56 -12.00
CA ALA A 159 2.51 44.94 -12.78
C ALA A 159 3.37 43.96 -11.97
N ASP A 160 3.62 44.27 -10.69
CA ASP A 160 4.36 43.37 -9.79
C ASP A 160 3.52 42.13 -9.45
N PHE A 161 2.22 42.30 -9.23
CA PHE A 161 1.30 41.18 -8.98
C PHE A 161 1.21 40.26 -10.20
N ASP A 162 1.09 40.82 -11.42
CA ASP A 162 1.01 40.05 -12.66
C ASP A 162 2.33 39.29 -12.94
N ALA A 163 3.47 39.84 -12.53
CA ALA A 163 4.79 39.23 -12.71
C ALA A 163 5.16 38.23 -11.61
N ASP A 164 4.41 38.20 -10.52
CA ASP A 164 4.70 37.28 -9.39
C ASP A 164 4.47 35.80 -9.81
N PRO A 165 5.51 34.96 -9.75
CA PRO A 165 5.45 33.58 -10.21
C PRO A 165 4.72 32.63 -9.24
N ARG A 166 4.32 33.09 -8.05
CA ARG A 166 3.62 32.26 -7.06
C ARG A 166 2.30 31.75 -7.61
N GLY A 167 2.08 30.43 -7.48
CA GLY A 167 0.91 29.72 -7.99
C GLY A 167 0.91 29.50 -9.51
N VAL A 168 1.97 29.91 -10.24
CA VAL A 168 2.07 29.65 -11.69
C VAL A 168 2.63 28.25 -11.92
N ASP A 169 1.91 27.45 -12.69
CA ASP A 169 2.28 26.08 -13.07
C ASP A 169 2.95 26.06 -14.45
N THR A 170 4.20 25.57 -14.49
CA THR A 170 4.92 25.30 -15.75
C THR A 170 5.60 23.94 -15.69
N ALA A 171 5.86 23.32 -16.85
CA ALA A 171 6.57 22.05 -16.94
C ALA A 171 7.98 22.13 -16.36
N GLU A 172 8.70 23.24 -16.58
CA GLU A 172 10.05 23.48 -16.05
C GLU A 172 10.04 23.51 -14.52
N ARG A 173 9.08 24.23 -13.94
CA ARG A 173 8.94 24.35 -12.49
C ARG A 173 8.58 23.01 -11.87
N PHE A 174 7.64 22.28 -12.45
CA PHE A 174 7.30 20.94 -12.03
C PHE A 174 8.51 20.02 -12.12
N ALA A 175 9.23 19.99 -13.25
CA ALA A 175 10.41 19.17 -13.45
C ALA A 175 11.51 19.43 -12.41
N ALA A 176 11.77 20.72 -12.11
CA ALA A 176 12.74 21.14 -11.10
C ALA A 176 12.33 20.68 -9.69
N TRP A 177 11.04 20.57 -9.41
CA TRP A 177 10.52 20.12 -8.11
C TRP A 177 10.42 18.59 -8.01
N VAL A 178 9.88 17.90 -9.05
CA VAL A 178 9.60 16.46 -9.00
C VAL A 178 10.87 15.61 -9.02
N ALA A 179 11.89 16.03 -9.78
CA ALA A 179 13.09 15.23 -9.95
C ALA A 179 13.84 14.96 -8.62
N PRO A 180 14.16 15.96 -7.78
CA PRO A 180 14.79 15.69 -6.49
C PRO A 180 13.87 14.92 -5.53
N LYS A 181 12.55 15.12 -5.57
CA LYS A 181 11.59 14.38 -4.75
C LYS A 181 11.52 12.90 -5.13
N ALA A 182 11.47 12.60 -6.41
CA ALA A 182 11.54 11.22 -6.89
C ALA A 182 12.86 10.53 -6.50
N GLU A 183 13.98 11.24 -6.61
CA GLU A 183 15.30 10.73 -6.19
C GLU A 183 15.37 10.47 -4.68
N GLU A 184 14.79 11.34 -3.87
CA GLU A 184 14.70 11.17 -2.41
C GLU A 184 13.93 9.88 -2.05
N LEU A 185 12.75 9.66 -2.66
CA LEU A 185 11.98 8.43 -2.46
C LEU A 185 12.72 7.18 -2.92
N LEU A 186 13.36 7.23 -4.09
CA LEU A 186 14.13 6.11 -4.62
C LEU A 186 15.34 5.76 -3.74
N ASN A 187 16.02 6.77 -3.19
CA ASN A 187 17.11 6.58 -2.23
C ASN A 187 16.59 5.98 -0.91
N LEU A 188 15.39 6.35 -0.48
CA LEU A 188 14.74 5.75 0.68
C LEU A 188 14.53 4.24 0.49
N ALA A 189 14.15 3.78 -0.71
CA ALA A 189 14.02 2.36 -1.01
C ALA A 189 15.30 1.58 -0.72
N THR A 190 16.45 2.15 -1.06
CA THR A 190 17.76 1.54 -0.80
C THR A 190 18.13 1.63 0.69
N ALA A 191 17.93 2.79 1.32
CA ALA A 191 18.30 3.04 2.71
C ALA A 191 17.49 2.16 3.69
N GLU A 192 16.22 1.92 3.41
CA GLU A 192 15.32 1.10 4.23
C GLU A 192 15.28 -0.37 3.79
N ALA A 193 16.21 -0.78 2.93
CA ALA A 193 16.38 -2.16 2.48
C ALA A 193 15.11 -2.81 1.89
N PHE A 194 14.32 -2.05 1.12
CA PHE A 194 13.27 -2.63 0.29
C PHE A 194 13.87 -3.52 -0.80
N ASP A 195 13.14 -4.56 -1.19
CA ASP A 195 13.54 -5.43 -2.29
C ASP A 195 13.32 -4.78 -3.67
N GLY A 196 12.60 -3.65 -3.71
CA GLY A 196 12.32 -2.91 -4.93
C GLY A 196 11.28 -1.81 -4.76
N VAL A 197 10.79 -1.32 -5.89
CA VAL A 197 9.82 -0.23 -5.96
C VAL A 197 8.62 -0.60 -6.83
N ASN A 198 7.46 -0.07 -6.48
CA ASN A 198 6.25 -0.05 -7.30
C ASN A 198 6.07 1.37 -7.86
N VAL A 199 6.35 1.54 -9.13
CA VAL A 199 6.26 2.83 -9.83
C VAL A 199 4.82 3.05 -10.25
N ILE A 200 4.17 4.07 -9.70
CA ILE A 200 2.76 4.37 -9.96
C ILE A 200 2.63 5.54 -10.93
N PHE A 201 1.94 5.31 -12.03
CA PHE A 201 1.57 6.34 -12.99
C PHE A 201 0.18 6.07 -13.58
N THR A 202 -0.72 7.03 -13.37
CA THR A 202 -2.04 7.07 -14.01
C THR A 202 -2.15 8.37 -14.80
N GLY A 203 -2.13 8.27 -16.12
CA GLY A 203 -2.17 9.39 -17.04
C GLY A 203 -3.52 9.54 -17.73
N LYS A 204 -3.61 10.58 -18.58
CA LYS A 204 -4.70 10.76 -19.54
C LYS A 204 -4.32 10.10 -20.86
N ASN A 205 -5.31 9.65 -21.62
CA ASN A 205 -5.09 9.12 -22.95
C ASN A 205 -4.29 10.13 -23.80
N PRO A 206 -3.13 9.75 -24.36
CA PRO A 206 -2.30 10.62 -25.19
C PRO A 206 -3.02 11.29 -26.36
N GLU A 207 -4.02 10.62 -26.92
CA GLU A 207 -4.83 11.14 -28.03
C GLU A 207 -5.80 12.27 -27.60
N SER A 208 -5.99 12.46 -26.29
CA SER A 208 -6.84 13.54 -25.75
C SER A 208 -6.12 14.87 -25.56
N PHE A 209 -4.80 14.91 -25.78
CA PHE A 209 -4.01 16.14 -25.61
C PHE A 209 -3.95 16.96 -26.89
N ALA A 210 -4.04 18.29 -26.79
CA ALA A 210 -3.51 19.19 -27.78
C ALA A 210 -1.96 19.13 -27.79
N GLU A 211 -1.32 19.45 -28.91
CA GLU A 211 0.13 19.27 -29.08
C GLU A 211 0.97 19.97 -27.99
N GLU A 212 0.65 21.21 -27.64
CA GLU A 212 1.36 21.95 -26.58
C GLU A 212 1.20 21.29 -25.21
N ALA A 213 -0.02 20.86 -24.86
CA ALA A 213 -0.30 20.18 -23.61
C ALA A 213 0.36 18.78 -23.56
N LYS A 214 0.52 18.12 -24.72
CA LYS A 214 1.23 16.86 -24.85
C LYS A 214 2.73 17.05 -24.61
N ALA A 215 3.33 18.11 -25.15
CA ALA A 215 4.73 18.45 -24.93
C ALA A 215 5.01 18.75 -23.43
N ASP A 216 4.16 19.57 -22.79
CA ASP A 216 4.22 19.86 -21.37
C ASP A 216 4.11 18.59 -20.51
N ALA A 217 3.11 17.74 -20.79
CA ALA A 217 2.92 16.47 -20.08
C ALA A 217 4.12 15.53 -20.27
N THR A 218 4.70 15.49 -21.48
CA THR A 218 5.91 14.68 -21.76
C THR A 218 7.09 15.14 -20.93
N GLN A 219 7.34 16.45 -20.88
CA GLN A 219 8.45 17.02 -20.10
C GLN A 219 8.30 16.72 -18.61
N ARG A 220 7.09 16.86 -18.06
CA ARG A 220 6.78 16.53 -16.65
C ARG A 220 7.04 15.08 -16.34
N GLN A 221 6.55 14.17 -17.17
CA GLN A 221 6.75 12.74 -17.01
C GLN A 221 8.23 12.37 -17.15
N GLN A 222 8.94 12.95 -18.14
CA GLN A 222 10.34 12.65 -18.38
C GLN A 222 11.19 12.96 -17.15
N ALA A 223 10.98 14.10 -16.48
CA ALA A 223 11.72 14.48 -15.28
C ALA A 223 11.59 13.45 -14.14
N PHE A 224 10.43 12.83 -14.00
CA PHE A 224 10.20 11.76 -13.04
C PHE A 224 10.84 10.44 -13.49
N PHE A 225 10.54 10.00 -14.73
CA PHE A 225 11.00 8.69 -15.22
C PHE A 225 12.51 8.64 -15.42
N ASP A 226 13.20 9.74 -15.70
CA ASP A 226 14.67 9.79 -15.74
C ASP A 226 15.28 9.38 -14.41
N LYS A 227 14.68 9.79 -13.27
CA LYS A 227 15.15 9.39 -11.95
C LYS A 227 14.89 7.91 -11.68
N VAL A 228 13.72 7.40 -12.08
CA VAL A 228 13.40 5.97 -11.96
C VAL A 228 14.35 5.13 -12.84
N ASN A 229 14.59 5.53 -14.07
CA ASN A 229 15.53 4.86 -14.97
C ASN A 229 16.96 4.82 -14.40
N ALA A 230 17.44 5.96 -13.89
CA ALA A 230 18.77 6.06 -13.29
C ALA A 230 18.91 5.15 -12.05
N TRP A 231 17.91 5.16 -11.18
CA TRP A 231 17.90 4.29 -10.00
C TRP A 231 17.84 2.80 -10.37
N THR A 232 17.00 2.42 -11.33
CA THR A 232 16.89 1.04 -11.81
C THR A 232 18.22 0.56 -12.39
N ALA A 233 18.89 1.39 -13.16
CA ALA A 233 20.21 1.08 -13.73
C ALA A 233 21.29 0.91 -12.65
N ALA A 234 21.23 1.70 -11.58
CA ALA A 234 22.15 1.62 -10.44
C ALA A 234 21.85 0.42 -9.51
N ASN A 235 20.62 -0.12 -9.54
CA ASN A 235 20.15 -1.19 -8.67
C ASN A 235 19.61 -2.41 -9.48
N PRO A 236 20.43 -3.09 -10.27
CA PRO A 236 19.97 -4.12 -11.22
C PRO A 236 19.36 -5.36 -10.56
N ALA A 237 19.59 -5.57 -9.26
CA ALA A 237 18.99 -6.65 -8.48
C ALA A 237 17.66 -6.28 -7.84
N ALA A 238 17.29 -4.99 -7.84
CA ALA A 238 16.04 -4.54 -7.26
C ALA A 238 14.85 -4.89 -8.16
N LEU A 239 13.73 -5.21 -7.54
CA LEU A 239 12.48 -5.44 -8.24
C LEU A 239 11.85 -4.10 -8.67
N VAL A 240 11.32 -4.06 -9.87
CA VAL A 240 10.52 -2.94 -10.36
C VAL A 240 9.16 -3.48 -10.74
N PHE A 241 8.11 -2.92 -10.15
CA PHE A 241 6.73 -3.09 -10.59
C PHE A 241 6.26 -1.78 -11.20
N PHE A 242 5.32 -1.86 -12.13
CA PHE A 242 4.63 -0.70 -12.66
C PHE A 242 3.14 -0.81 -12.33
N GLU A 243 2.53 0.24 -11.81
CA GLU A 243 1.11 0.28 -11.50
C GLU A 243 0.43 1.46 -12.19
N GLY A 244 -0.66 1.20 -12.91
CA GLY A 244 -1.48 2.24 -13.51
C GLY A 244 -1.80 2.03 -14.97
N THR A 245 -1.57 3.07 -15.81
CA THR A 245 -1.91 3.08 -17.24
C THR A 245 -0.65 3.18 -18.10
N PRO A 246 0.09 2.08 -18.30
CA PRO A 246 1.37 2.11 -19.02
C PRO A 246 1.24 2.62 -20.46
N ALA A 247 0.12 2.37 -21.14
CA ALA A 247 -0.14 2.89 -22.50
C ALA A 247 -0.24 4.42 -22.58
N TYR A 248 -0.39 5.09 -21.43
CA TYR A 248 -0.55 6.55 -21.36
C TYR A 248 0.74 7.27 -20.96
N VAL A 249 1.84 6.54 -20.81
CA VAL A 249 3.15 7.13 -20.57
C VAL A 249 3.66 7.75 -21.87
N LEU A 250 3.97 9.05 -21.81
CA LEU A 250 4.53 9.86 -22.93
C LEU A 250 6.06 9.93 -22.88
N ALA A 251 6.63 9.73 -21.67
CA ALA A 251 8.07 9.79 -21.48
C ALA A 251 8.78 8.61 -22.16
N ASP A 252 10.00 8.84 -22.63
CA ASP A 252 10.90 7.76 -23.04
C ASP A 252 11.43 7.07 -21.78
N THR A 253 10.95 5.85 -21.55
CA THR A 253 11.31 5.10 -20.34
C THR A 253 11.41 3.60 -20.58
N GLY A 254 12.46 3.00 -20.02
CA GLY A 254 12.61 1.54 -19.97
C GLY A 254 11.85 0.86 -18.82
N VAL A 255 11.26 1.63 -17.91
CA VAL A 255 10.64 1.13 -16.67
C VAL A 255 9.53 0.12 -16.94
N ILE A 256 8.65 0.39 -17.91
CA ILE A 256 7.54 -0.50 -18.28
C ILE A 256 8.06 -1.84 -18.79
N THR A 257 9.08 -1.82 -19.63
CA THR A 257 9.70 -3.04 -20.19
C THR A 257 10.49 -3.81 -19.12
N ALA A 258 11.15 -3.11 -18.21
CA ALA A 258 11.90 -3.69 -17.10
C ALA A 258 11.02 -4.20 -15.96
N ALA A 259 9.76 -3.74 -15.88
CA ALA A 259 8.85 -4.13 -14.82
C ALA A 259 8.64 -5.65 -14.76
N ARG A 260 8.80 -6.24 -13.59
CA ARG A 260 8.51 -7.66 -13.34
C ARG A 260 7.03 -7.96 -13.48
N TYR A 261 6.18 -7.08 -12.98
CA TYR A 261 4.72 -7.11 -13.10
C TYR A 261 4.19 -5.73 -13.45
N ILE A 262 3.11 -5.73 -14.23
CA ILE A 262 2.32 -4.54 -14.55
C ILE A 262 0.99 -4.70 -13.84
N ILE A 263 0.78 -3.89 -12.80
CA ILE A 263 -0.44 -3.88 -11.99
C ILE A 263 -1.42 -2.91 -12.63
N ILE A 264 -2.58 -3.41 -13.04
CA ILE A 264 -3.64 -2.60 -13.62
C ILE A 264 -4.72 -2.36 -12.54
N PRO A 265 -4.85 -1.15 -11.99
CA PRO A 265 -5.85 -0.85 -11.00
C PRO A 265 -7.27 -0.94 -11.58
N ALA A 266 -8.13 -1.72 -10.95
CA ALA A 266 -9.55 -1.86 -11.26
C ALA A 266 -10.38 -1.84 -9.96
N LEU A 267 -10.10 -0.87 -9.08
CA LEU A 267 -10.58 -0.84 -7.69
C LEU A 267 -12.11 -0.74 -7.59
N SER A 268 -12.77 -0.17 -8.58
CA SER A 268 -14.23 -0.03 -8.65
C SER A 268 -14.90 -1.10 -9.52
N ALA A 269 -14.15 -2.11 -10.01
CA ALA A 269 -14.71 -3.16 -10.84
C ALA A 269 -15.66 -4.06 -10.02
N THR A 270 -16.85 -4.33 -10.55
CA THR A 270 -17.88 -5.15 -9.92
C THR A 270 -18.17 -6.47 -10.67
N ASN A 271 -17.43 -6.74 -11.74
CA ASN A 271 -17.59 -7.93 -12.56
C ASN A 271 -16.37 -8.20 -13.45
N ALA A 272 -16.26 -9.40 -14.01
CA ALA A 272 -15.15 -9.84 -14.84
C ALA A 272 -14.94 -9.00 -16.10
N TYR A 273 -16.03 -8.51 -16.70
CA TYR A 273 -15.94 -7.65 -17.89
C TYR A 273 -15.22 -6.32 -17.55
N ALA A 274 -15.53 -5.72 -16.42
CA ALA A 274 -14.89 -4.48 -15.98
C ALA A 274 -13.38 -4.69 -15.75
N LEU A 275 -12.95 -5.84 -15.23
CA LEU A 275 -11.53 -6.19 -15.09
C LEU A 275 -10.85 -6.31 -16.46
N SER A 276 -11.45 -7.07 -17.39
CA SER A 276 -10.90 -7.24 -18.75
C SER A 276 -10.84 -5.90 -19.50
N TYR A 277 -11.86 -5.05 -19.33
CA TYR A 277 -11.91 -3.72 -19.93
C TYR A 277 -10.78 -2.81 -19.40
N ALA A 278 -10.56 -2.80 -18.08
CA ALA A 278 -9.46 -2.03 -17.48
C ALA A 278 -8.11 -2.45 -18.05
N VAL A 279 -7.86 -3.75 -18.21
CA VAL A 279 -6.63 -4.26 -18.81
C VAL A 279 -6.51 -3.83 -20.27
N THR A 280 -7.57 -3.94 -21.06
CA THR A 280 -7.57 -3.56 -22.47
C THR A 280 -7.24 -2.08 -22.67
N LEU A 281 -7.75 -1.20 -21.77
CA LEU A 281 -7.43 0.23 -21.82
C LEU A 281 -5.98 0.54 -21.43
N ALA A 282 -5.45 -0.22 -20.48
CA ALA A 282 -4.10 0.01 -19.96
C ALA A 282 -2.99 -0.56 -20.84
N LEU A 283 -3.25 -1.67 -21.54
CA LEU A 283 -2.29 -2.32 -22.43
C LEU A 283 -2.42 -1.75 -23.86
N GLY A 284 -1.58 -0.78 -24.20
CA GLY A 284 -1.45 -0.24 -25.55
C GLY A 284 -0.26 -0.82 -26.30
N ASN A 285 0.02 -0.29 -27.49
CA ASN A 285 1.18 -0.67 -28.30
C ASN A 285 2.50 -0.49 -27.52
N GLY A 286 3.34 -1.52 -27.53
CA GLY A 286 4.64 -1.50 -26.89
C GLY A 286 4.63 -1.86 -25.38
N VAL A 287 3.46 -2.06 -24.78
CA VAL A 287 3.35 -2.54 -23.40
C VAL A 287 3.47 -4.07 -23.37
N PRO A 288 4.32 -4.66 -22.50
CA PRO A 288 4.39 -6.11 -22.34
C PRO A 288 3.04 -6.69 -21.87
N THR A 289 2.56 -7.73 -22.56
CA THR A 289 1.27 -8.39 -22.25
C THR A 289 1.42 -9.70 -21.48
N ASP A 290 2.64 -10.07 -21.10
CA ASP A 290 2.98 -11.36 -20.49
C ASP A 290 3.09 -11.34 -18.96
N ARG A 291 2.82 -10.20 -18.32
CA ARG A 291 3.09 -9.96 -16.90
C ARG A 291 2.02 -9.13 -16.19
N THR A 292 0.77 -9.24 -16.61
CA THR A 292 -0.34 -8.45 -16.09
C THR A 292 -0.85 -9.01 -14.77
N VAL A 293 -0.97 -8.13 -13.77
CA VAL A 293 -1.62 -8.38 -12.48
C VAL A 293 -2.79 -7.42 -12.35
N ILE A 294 -3.96 -7.90 -11.94
CA ILE A 294 -5.12 -7.04 -11.72
C ILE A 294 -5.13 -6.50 -10.30
N GLY A 295 -5.31 -5.19 -10.14
CA GLY A 295 -5.44 -4.52 -8.84
C GLY A 295 -6.90 -4.36 -8.44
N VAL A 296 -7.28 -4.90 -7.29
CA VAL A 296 -8.58 -4.74 -6.63
C VAL A 296 -8.39 -4.29 -5.20
N THR A 297 -9.46 -3.88 -4.53
CA THR A 297 -9.39 -3.45 -3.13
C THR A 297 -10.25 -4.34 -2.22
N THR A 298 -9.94 -4.34 -0.94
CA THR A 298 -10.84 -4.83 0.11
C THR A 298 -12.06 -3.92 0.24
N VAL A 299 -13.10 -4.39 0.90
CA VAL A 299 -14.18 -3.51 1.37
C VAL A 299 -13.60 -2.57 2.43
N ASP A 300 -13.90 -1.29 2.29
CA ASP A 300 -13.47 -0.29 3.28
C ASP A 300 -14.34 -0.41 4.55
N ILE A 301 -13.74 -0.95 5.60
CA ILE A 301 -14.43 -1.12 6.89
C ILE A 301 -14.59 0.20 7.66
N THR A 302 -13.92 1.26 7.24
CA THR A 302 -13.95 2.58 7.88
C THR A 302 -14.94 3.54 7.22
N ASP A 303 -15.29 3.29 5.95
CA ASP A 303 -16.28 4.07 5.20
C ASP A 303 -17.36 3.16 4.58
N PRO A 304 -18.50 2.96 5.26
CA PRO A 304 -19.59 2.11 4.76
C PRO A 304 -20.30 2.69 3.52
N THR A 305 -19.99 3.92 3.12
CA THR A 305 -20.52 4.52 1.88
C THR A 305 -19.67 4.16 0.66
N ASN A 306 -18.46 3.68 0.87
CA ASN A 306 -17.58 3.20 -0.18
C ASN A 306 -18.03 1.80 -0.62
N THR A 307 -18.47 1.68 -1.87
CA THR A 307 -18.97 0.42 -2.45
C THR A 307 -17.89 -0.40 -3.16
N ASN A 308 -16.64 0.09 -3.20
CA ASN A 308 -15.51 -0.66 -3.76
C ASN A 308 -15.23 -1.93 -2.94
N GLY A 309 -14.59 -2.90 -3.55
CA GLY A 309 -14.29 -4.18 -2.90
C GLY A 309 -15.40 -5.24 -3.05
N SER A 310 -16.50 -4.91 -3.74
CA SER A 310 -17.61 -5.84 -4.01
C SER A 310 -17.60 -6.29 -5.47
N PHE A 311 -17.95 -7.56 -5.74
CA PHE A 311 -17.95 -8.17 -7.07
C PHE A 311 -19.15 -9.12 -7.21
N GLY A 312 -20.31 -8.55 -7.46
CA GLY A 312 -21.57 -9.29 -7.41
C GLY A 312 -21.83 -9.84 -6.00
N ASP A 313 -21.99 -11.17 -5.90
CA ASP A 313 -22.25 -11.85 -4.62
C ASP A 313 -20.97 -12.23 -3.84
N VAL A 314 -19.79 -11.90 -4.37
CA VAL A 314 -18.49 -12.19 -3.76
C VAL A 314 -17.69 -10.92 -3.56
N SER A 315 -16.56 -10.99 -2.84
CA SER A 315 -15.65 -9.86 -2.75
C SER A 315 -14.89 -9.64 -4.07
N ALA A 316 -14.40 -8.41 -4.27
CA ALA A 316 -13.55 -8.09 -5.41
C ALA A 316 -12.28 -8.96 -5.47
N ILE A 317 -11.72 -9.33 -4.33
CA ILE A 317 -10.56 -10.21 -4.21
C ILE A 317 -10.86 -11.59 -4.79
N VAL A 318 -11.98 -12.19 -4.37
CA VAL A 318 -12.41 -13.52 -4.84
C VAL A 318 -12.80 -13.48 -6.32
N GLY A 319 -13.54 -12.46 -6.74
CA GLY A 319 -13.93 -12.27 -8.15
C GLY A 319 -12.71 -12.06 -9.06
N ALA A 320 -11.70 -11.30 -8.61
CA ALA A 320 -10.44 -11.13 -9.34
C ALA A 320 -9.64 -12.43 -9.43
N ALA A 321 -9.60 -13.25 -8.37
CA ALA A 321 -8.96 -14.57 -8.40
C ALA A 321 -9.62 -15.52 -9.39
N GLN A 322 -10.96 -15.55 -9.44
CA GLN A 322 -11.72 -16.31 -10.43
C GLN A 322 -11.44 -15.83 -11.86
N TRP A 323 -11.37 -14.51 -12.06
CA TRP A 323 -11.00 -13.92 -13.33
C TRP A 323 -9.57 -14.27 -13.73
N ALA A 324 -8.62 -14.28 -12.79
CA ALA A 324 -7.20 -14.56 -13.05
C ALA A 324 -6.97 -15.98 -13.61
N VAL A 325 -7.75 -16.98 -13.15
CA VAL A 325 -7.63 -18.37 -13.62
C VAL A 325 -8.50 -18.68 -14.85
N ALA A 326 -9.43 -17.79 -15.20
CA ALA A 326 -10.27 -17.98 -16.37
C ALA A 326 -9.44 -17.81 -17.67
N PRO A 327 -9.55 -18.74 -18.65
CA PRO A 327 -8.86 -18.63 -19.93
C PRO A 327 -9.50 -17.51 -20.75
N GLU A 328 -8.80 -16.39 -20.91
CA GLU A 328 -9.33 -15.24 -21.65
C GLU A 328 -8.23 -14.25 -22.02
N GLY A 329 -8.40 -13.63 -23.23
CA GLY A 329 -7.68 -12.43 -23.64
C GLY A 329 -6.33 -12.65 -24.33
N ASP A 330 -5.87 -11.57 -24.95
CA ASP A 330 -4.59 -11.51 -25.67
C ASP A 330 -3.42 -11.15 -24.73
N PHE A 331 -3.58 -11.36 -23.42
CA PHE A 331 -2.59 -11.07 -22.39
C PHE A 331 -2.50 -12.19 -21.35
N VAL A 332 -1.35 -12.29 -20.71
CA VAL A 332 -1.12 -13.28 -19.65
C VAL A 332 -1.48 -12.70 -18.30
N LYS A 333 -2.44 -13.32 -17.62
CA LYS A 333 -2.82 -13.00 -16.25
C LYS A 333 -1.84 -13.66 -15.30
N LYS A 334 -1.16 -12.87 -14.47
CA LYS A 334 -0.13 -13.35 -13.54
C LYS A 334 -0.57 -13.37 -12.09
N GLY A 335 -1.73 -12.81 -11.77
CA GLY A 335 -2.25 -12.84 -10.41
C GLY A 335 -3.09 -11.62 -10.04
N VAL A 336 -3.20 -11.41 -8.75
CA VAL A 336 -4.03 -10.36 -8.14
C VAL A 336 -3.19 -9.50 -7.19
N CYS A 337 -3.38 -8.19 -7.25
CA CYS A 337 -2.91 -7.22 -6.28
C CYS A 337 -4.09 -6.72 -5.45
N VAL A 338 -3.98 -6.81 -4.13
CA VAL A 338 -5.03 -6.41 -3.19
C VAL A 338 -4.62 -5.13 -2.49
N ASP A 339 -5.33 -4.04 -2.75
CA ASP A 339 -5.14 -2.77 -2.04
C ASP A 339 -5.84 -2.81 -0.68
N HIS A 340 -5.27 -2.12 0.32
CA HIS A 340 -5.74 -2.12 1.71
C HIS A 340 -5.88 -3.53 2.31
N ALA A 341 -4.94 -4.43 2.00
CA ALA A 341 -5.01 -5.84 2.34
C ALA A 341 -5.22 -6.11 3.84
N GLN A 342 -4.77 -5.21 4.73
CA GLN A 342 -4.96 -5.32 6.17
C GLN A 342 -6.43 -5.34 6.60
N PHE A 343 -7.36 -4.80 5.81
CA PHE A 343 -8.79 -4.82 6.18
C PHE A 343 -9.39 -6.21 6.13
N ASP A 344 -8.86 -7.12 5.31
CA ASP A 344 -9.30 -8.52 5.28
C ASP A 344 -8.93 -9.29 6.58
N TYR A 345 -8.04 -8.74 7.42
CA TYR A 345 -7.79 -9.27 8.76
C TYR A 345 -9.06 -9.29 9.63
N TYR A 346 -9.95 -8.32 9.42
CA TYR A 346 -11.16 -8.13 10.20
C TYR A 346 -12.39 -8.81 9.58
N ASP A 347 -12.21 -9.73 8.61
CA ASP A 347 -13.32 -10.51 8.06
C ASP A 347 -14.03 -11.28 9.17
N ILE A 348 -15.37 -11.28 9.12
CA ILE A 348 -16.22 -11.85 10.18
C ILE A 348 -16.15 -13.37 10.27
N THR A 349 -15.67 -14.05 9.24
CA THR A 349 -15.58 -15.52 9.21
C THR A 349 -14.28 -16.01 9.82
N HIS A 350 -13.17 -15.48 9.37
CA HIS A 350 -11.83 -15.69 9.92
C HIS A 350 -10.83 -14.68 9.31
N VAL A 351 -9.71 -14.49 9.96
CA VAL A 351 -8.68 -13.54 9.54
C VAL A 351 -8.18 -13.86 8.13
N TYR A 352 -8.10 -12.84 7.28
CA TYR A 352 -7.67 -12.95 5.88
C TYR A 352 -8.45 -14.00 5.07
N SER A 353 -9.75 -14.10 5.33
CA SER A 353 -10.65 -15.07 4.70
C SER A 353 -10.64 -14.99 3.18
N GLN A 354 -10.76 -13.77 2.66
CA GLN A 354 -10.91 -13.52 1.23
C GLN A 354 -9.59 -13.67 0.48
N ILE A 355 -8.49 -13.18 1.06
CA ILE A 355 -7.14 -13.38 0.53
C ILE A 355 -6.80 -14.89 0.51
N GLY A 356 -7.11 -15.61 1.59
CA GLY A 356 -6.90 -17.05 1.67
C GLY A 356 -7.70 -17.83 0.62
N GLN A 357 -8.96 -17.44 0.39
CA GLN A 357 -9.81 -18.02 -0.66
C GLN A 357 -9.25 -17.72 -2.05
N ALA A 358 -8.83 -16.48 -2.32
CA ALA A 358 -8.22 -16.09 -3.59
C ALA A 358 -6.96 -16.91 -3.92
N ILE A 359 -6.07 -17.08 -2.93
CA ILE A 359 -4.87 -17.91 -3.09
C ILE A 359 -5.26 -19.35 -3.44
N SER A 360 -6.26 -19.91 -2.76
CA SER A 360 -6.73 -21.28 -3.01
C SER A 360 -7.35 -21.46 -4.40
N ILE A 361 -8.02 -20.43 -4.94
CA ILE A 361 -8.57 -20.43 -6.30
C ILE A 361 -7.45 -20.36 -7.32
N MET A 362 -6.50 -19.45 -7.13
CA MET A 362 -5.40 -19.21 -8.06
C MET A 362 -4.39 -20.35 -8.08
N ASN A 363 -4.11 -20.94 -6.93
CA ASN A 363 -3.07 -21.95 -6.73
C ASN A 363 -3.63 -23.14 -5.93
N PRO A 364 -4.52 -23.95 -6.53
CA PRO A 364 -5.11 -25.09 -5.82
C PRO A 364 -4.02 -26.10 -5.43
N SER A 365 -4.12 -26.60 -4.19
CA SER A 365 -3.26 -27.69 -3.77
C SER A 365 -3.43 -28.90 -4.66
N PRO A 366 -2.36 -29.62 -5.02
CA PRO A 366 -2.48 -30.85 -5.79
C PRO A 366 -3.46 -31.80 -5.09
N SER A 367 -4.45 -32.30 -5.83
CA SER A 367 -5.34 -33.36 -5.32
C SER A 367 -4.48 -34.56 -4.93
N LYS A 368 -4.65 -35.01 -3.69
CA LYS A 368 -3.98 -36.22 -3.18
C LYS A 368 -4.45 -37.48 -3.89
#